data_ddcb57500274aa55a2b82169b63044fe
#
_entry.id   ddcb57500274aa55a2b82169b63044fe
#
_cell.length_a   1.000
_cell.length_b   1.000
_cell.length_c   1.000
_cell.angle_alpha   90.00
_cell.angle_beta   90.00
_cell.angle_gamma   90.00
#
_symmetry.space_group_name_H-M   'P 1'
#
loop_
_entity.id
_entity.type
_entity.pdbx_description
1 polymer ?
#
loop_
_entity_poly.entity_id
_entity_poly.type
_entity_poly.pdbx_seq_one_letter_code
_entity_poly.pdbx_strand_id
1 'polypeptide(L)'
;MHIPGAARIGWSGVIEMKMLCFSRRKLLSAAVIVLVIAVGAVLLLSRGRGKGAERVYPGGNEGRVTYLEKLGWQVEPEPLETLQIKLPADLKGYEDYLALQTEQGLPFADCGGKVVCRYTYRVTNYPGGRRDAQVNLLQCDGAVVAGDVVLLGEDGGVFGLEFPK
;
A
#
# COMPACT_ATOMS: atom_id res chain seq x y z
N MET A 1 -8.13 79.57 49.48
CA MET A 1 -7.30 79.23 48.30
C MET A 1 -7.37 77.72 48.12
N HIS A 2 -7.99 77.29 47.06
CA HIS A 2 -8.61 75.98 46.86
C HIS A 2 -7.61 75.04 46.17
N ILE A 3 -7.42 73.80 46.66
CA ILE A 3 -6.69 72.80 45.98
C ILE A 3 -7.60 71.58 45.78
N PRO A 4 -7.85 71.16 44.54
CA PRO A 4 -8.73 70.06 44.26
C PRO A 4 -8.01 68.70 44.15
N GLY A 5 -8.63 67.73 44.66
CA GLY A 5 -8.96 66.39 44.32
C GLY A 5 -7.92 65.49 43.69
N ALA A 6 -7.41 64.51 44.47
CA ALA A 6 -6.71 63.32 43.96
C ALA A 6 -7.71 62.27 43.51
N ALA A 7 -7.70 61.92 42.23
CA ALA A 7 -8.45 60.81 41.66
C ALA A 7 -7.86 59.47 42.08
N ARG A 8 -8.62 58.62 42.79
CA ARG A 8 -8.32 57.22 43.06
C ARG A 8 -8.59 56.38 41.80
N ILE A 9 -7.60 55.82 41.24
CA ILE A 9 -7.72 54.78 40.23
C ILE A 9 -7.96 53.48 40.95
N GLY A 10 -9.22 53.01 40.90
CA GLY A 10 -9.59 51.70 41.42
C GLY A 10 -9.16 50.58 40.44
N TRP A 11 -8.25 49.75 40.87
CA TRP A 11 -7.96 48.49 40.25
C TRP A 11 -8.87 47.42 40.87
N SER A 12 -9.97 47.05 40.22
CA SER A 12 -10.76 45.89 40.52
C SER A 12 -10.86 45.02 39.26
N GLY A 13 -9.76 44.39 38.94
CA GLY A 13 -9.77 43.27 38.00
C GLY A 13 -9.89 41.97 38.78
N VAL A 14 -11.10 41.62 39.19
CA VAL A 14 -11.40 40.30 39.71
C VAL A 14 -11.44 39.36 38.51
N ILE A 15 -10.34 38.57 38.35
CA ILE A 15 -10.36 37.44 37.43
C ILE A 15 -11.24 36.39 38.06
N GLU A 16 -12.48 36.28 37.62
CA GLU A 16 -13.37 35.16 37.93
C GLU A 16 -12.75 33.88 37.31
N MET A 17 -11.98 33.16 38.11
CA MET A 17 -11.63 31.78 37.79
C MET A 17 -12.91 30.93 37.95
N LYS A 18 -13.64 30.74 36.85
CA LYS A 18 -14.71 29.73 36.77
C LYS A 18 -14.05 28.36 36.94
N MET A 19 -14.05 27.84 38.15
CA MET A 19 -13.79 26.44 38.43
C MET A 19 -14.87 25.60 37.74
N LEU A 20 -14.59 25.10 36.54
CA LEU A 20 -15.40 24.11 35.86
C LEU A 20 -15.32 22.81 36.68
N CYS A 21 -16.30 22.63 37.59
CA CYS A 21 -16.52 21.35 38.27
C CYS A 21 -16.97 20.30 37.24
N PHE A 22 -16.00 19.70 36.54
CA PHE A 22 -16.28 18.63 35.58
C PHE A 22 -16.59 17.33 36.36
N SER A 23 -17.85 16.91 36.29
CA SER A 23 -18.29 15.63 36.87
C SER A 23 -17.40 14.49 36.38
N ARG A 24 -16.88 13.64 37.29
CA ARG A 24 -16.03 12.48 36.99
C ARG A 24 -16.58 11.59 35.87
N ARG A 25 -17.90 11.49 35.71
CA ARG A 25 -18.56 10.75 34.62
C ARG A 25 -18.33 11.39 33.25
N LYS A 26 -18.32 12.73 33.16
CA LYS A 26 -18.04 13.47 31.89
C LYS A 26 -16.56 13.40 31.51
N LEU A 27 -15.65 13.35 32.50
CA LEU A 27 -14.21 13.15 32.26
C LEU A 27 -13.92 11.73 31.74
N LEU A 28 -14.58 10.71 32.30
CA LEU A 28 -14.43 9.32 31.83
C LEU A 28 -14.97 9.15 30.39
N SER A 29 -16.12 9.75 30.07
CA SER A 29 -16.65 9.66 28.70
C SER A 29 -15.80 10.42 27.68
N ALA A 30 -15.23 11.55 28.04
CA ALA A 30 -14.30 12.28 27.17
C ALA A 30 -13.01 11.50 26.93
N ALA A 31 -12.46 10.85 27.97
CA ALA A 31 -11.25 10.02 27.86
C ALA A 31 -11.49 8.79 26.96
N VAL A 32 -12.66 8.15 27.04
CA VAL A 32 -13.03 7.01 26.18
C VAL A 32 -13.16 7.46 24.72
N ILE A 33 -13.77 8.61 24.45
CA ILE A 33 -13.91 9.15 23.08
C ILE A 33 -12.53 9.45 22.48
N VAL A 34 -11.63 10.08 23.23
CA VAL A 34 -10.26 10.36 22.78
C VAL A 34 -9.49 9.07 22.50
N LEU A 35 -9.65 8.05 23.37
CA LEU A 35 -9.03 6.73 23.16
C LEU A 35 -9.55 6.05 21.89
N VAL A 36 -10.85 6.08 21.64
CA VAL A 36 -11.46 5.50 20.41
C VAL A 36 -10.97 6.22 19.17
N ILE A 37 -10.89 7.56 19.21
CA ILE A 37 -10.34 8.34 18.09
C ILE A 37 -8.87 8.03 17.86
N ALA A 38 -8.07 7.93 18.92
CA ALA A 38 -6.65 7.58 18.84
C ALA A 38 -6.43 6.18 18.27
N VAL A 39 -7.20 5.19 18.72
CA VAL A 39 -7.15 3.82 18.19
C VAL A 39 -7.62 3.78 16.74
N GLY A 40 -8.70 4.50 16.39
CA GLY A 40 -9.17 4.63 15.03
C GLY A 40 -8.14 5.30 14.10
N ALA A 41 -7.47 6.36 14.56
CA ALA A 41 -6.39 7.01 13.82
C ALA A 41 -5.18 6.09 13.63
N VAL A 42 -4.78 5.33 14.65
CA VAL A 42 -3.69 4.34 14.54
C VAL A 42 -4.05 3.24 13.56
N LEU A 43 -5.29 2.74 13.56
CA LEU A 43 -5.76 1.72 12.61
C LEU A 43 -5.84 2.27 11.17
N LEU A 44 -6.22 3.53 10.98
CA LEU A 44 -6.23 4.17 9.67
C LEU A 44 -4.81 4.46 9.16
N LEU A 45 -3.90 4.90 10.04
CA LEU A 45 -2.50 5.13 9.71
C LEU A 45 -1.73 3.82 9.46
N SER A 46 -2.10 2.73 10.14
CA SER A 46 -1.51 1.40 9.88
C SER A 46 -2.02 0.76 8.59
N ARG A 47 -3.23 1.12 8.12
CA ARG A 47 -3.72 0.72 6.79
C ARG A 47 -3.00 1.43 5.64
N GLY A 48 -2.53 2.67 5.87
CA GLY A 48 -1.77 3.43 4.87
C GLY A 48 -0.26 3.17 4.90
N ARG A 49 0.24 2.50 5.93
CA ARG A 49 1.61 2.00 5.95
C ARG A 49 1.60 0.64 5.29
N GLY A 50 1.72 0.63 3.96
CA GLY A 50 2.09 -0.57 3.25
C GLY A 50 3.27 -1.17 4.02
N LYS A 51 3.15 -2.40 4.54
CA LYS A 51 4.30 -3.19 4.95
C LYS A 51 5.30 -3.00 3.83
N GLY A 52 6.46 -2.41 4.12
CA GLY A 52 7.52 -2.31 3.12
C GLY A 52 7.59 -3.68 2.49
N ALA A 53 7.28 -3.77 1.20
CA ALA A 53 7.10 -5.05 0.54
C ALA A 53 8.36 -5.85 0.80
N GLU A 54 8.25 -6.96 1.51
CA GLU A 54 9.35 -7.87 1.73
C GLU A 54 9.80 -8.32 0.35
N ARG A 55 10.99 -7.87 -0.05
CA ARG A 55 11.50 -8.16 -1.39
C ARG A 55 11.81 -9.64 -1.48
N VAL A 56 11.09 -10.32 -2.34
CA VAL A 56 11.31 -11.75 -2.59
C VAL A 56 12.37 -11.90 -3.67
N TYR A 57 13.40 -12.69 -3.36
CA TYR A 57 14.51 -13.01 -4.26
C TYR A 57 14.43 -14.50 -4.62
N PRO A 58 13.67 -14.87 -5.64
CA PRO A 58 13.47 -16.28 -5.97
C PRO A 58 14.71 -16.99 -6.51
N GLY A 59 15.74 -16.23 -6.89
CA GLY A 59 16.92 -16.78 -7.51
C GLY A 59 16.68 -17.19 -8.97
N GLY A 60 17.01 -18.44 -9.31
CA GLY A 60 16.87 -18.98 -10.65
C GLY A 60 15.42 -19.33 -11.05
N ASN A 61 15.28 -20.08 -12.14
CA ASN A 61 13.98 -20.49 -12.68
C ASN A 61 13.16 -21.29 -11.66
N GLU A 62 13.76 -22.27 -11.00
CA GLU A 62 13.11 -23.12 -9.99
C GLU A 62 12.52 -22.28 -8.84
N GLY A 63 13.25 -21.27 -8.37
CA GLY A 63 12.75 -20.37 -7.32
C GLY A 63 11.59 -19.50 -7.78
N ARG A 64 11.52 -19.10 -9.06
CA ARG A 64 10.38 -18.38 -9.61
C ARG A 64 9.12 -19.25 -9.68
N VAL A 65 9.28 -20.51 -10.13
CA VAL A 65 8.20 -21.50 -10.14
C VAL A 65 7.70 -21.74 -8.71
N THR A 66 8.60 -21.99 -7.76
CA THR A 66 8.23 -22.14 -6.33
C THR A 66 7.52 -20.92 -5.76
N TYR A 67 7.92 -19.71 -6.18
CA TYR A 67 7.24 -18.48 -5.77
C TYR A 67 5.80 -18.44 -6.27
N LEU A 68 5.56 -18.80 -7.55
CA LEU A 68 4.22 -18.87 -8.14
C LEU A 68 3.37 -19.95 -7.47
N GLU A 69 3.95 -21.12 -7.17
CA GLU A 69 3.26 -22.20 -6.45
C GLU A 69 2.77 -21.77 -5.06
N LYS A 70 3.56 -20.98 -4.33
CA LYS A 70 3.17 -20.42 -3.03
C LYS A 70 1.98 -19.47 -3.14
N LEU A 71 1.78 -18.84 -4.30
CA LEU A 71 0.61 -18.02 -4.60
C LEU A 71 -0.60 -18.84 -5.07
N GLY A 72 -0.44 -20.16 -5.27
CA GLY A 72 -1.47 -21.08 -5.71
C GLY A 72 -1.43 -21.40 -7.21
N TRP A 73 -0.51 -20.80 -7.97
CA TRP A 73 -0.39 -21.01 -9.40
C TRP A 73 0.43 -22.28 -9.71
N GLN A 74 -0.09 -23.10 -10.60
CA GLN A 74 0.69 -24.17 -11.25
C GLN A 74 1.06 -23.68 -12.66
N VAL A 75 2.32 -23.79 -12.99
CA VAL A 75 2.84 -23.33 -14.28
C VAL A 75 3.68 -24.39 -14.95
N GLU A 76 3.87 -24.29 -16.27
CA GLU A 76 4.90 -25.06 -16.96
C GLU A 76 6.27 -24.67 -16.40
N PRO A 77 7.20 -25.65 -16.18
CA PRO A 77 8.44 -25.39 -15.48
C PRO A 77 9.38 -24.44 -16.22
N GLU A 78 9.29 -24.40 -17.56
CA GLU A 78 10.10 -23.50 -18.38
C GLU A 78 9.30 -22.27 -18.79
N PRO A 79 9.89 -21.06 -18.75
CA PRO A 79 9.22 -19.86 -19.20
C PRO A 79 8.99 -19.89 -20.71
N LEU A 80 7.82 -19.44 -21.14
CA LEU A 80 7.49 -19.23 -22.56
C LEU A 80 8.36 -18.14 -23.18
N GLU A 81 8.64 -17.11 -22.40
CA GLU A 81 9.42 -15.95 -22.81
C GLU A 81 10.25 -15.41 -21.64
N THR A 82 11.43 -14.93 -21.97
CA THR A 82 12.28 -14.13 -21.08
C THR A 82 12.68 -12.87 -21.82
N LEU A 83 12.33 -11.71 -21.27
CA LEU A 83 12.55 -10.43 -21.91
C LEU A 83 13.21 -9.43 -20.95
N GLN A 84 14.28 -8.77 -21.42
CA GLN A 84 14.87 -7.63 -20.70
C GLN A 84 14.28 -6.32 -21.23
N ILE A 85 13.79 -5.50 -20.32
CA ILE A 85 13.12 -4.25 -20.62
C ILE A 85 13.82 -3.13 -19.83
N LYS A 86 14.28 -2.12 -20.55
CA LYS A 86 14.73 -0.85 -19.95
C LYS A 86 13.51 0.02 -19.72
N LEU A 87 13.14 0.23 -18.45
CA LEU A 87 12.04 1.11 -18.10
C LEU A 87 12.44 2.58 -18.30
N PRO A 88 11.50 3.45 -18.72
CA PRO A 88 11.72 4.88 -18.72
C PRO A 88 11.93 5.38 -17.29
N ALA A 89 12.69 6.47 -17.11
CA ALA A 89 12.91 7.07 -15.79
C ALA A 89 11.60 7.62 -15.19
N ASP A 90 10.75 8.15 -16.05
CA ASP A 90 9.40 8.60 -15.74
C ASP A 90 8.41 7.51 -16.22
N LEU A 91 7.69 6.91 -15.28
CA LEU A 91 6.74 5.83 -15.55
C LEU A 91 5.36 6.36 -15.97
N LYS A 92 5.29 7.56 -16.56
CA LYS A 92 4.07 8.08 -17.20
C LYS A 92 3.59 7.13 -18.29
N GLY A 93 2.28 6.86 -18.30
CA GLY A 93 1.67 5.88 -19.19
C GLY A 93 1.64 4.45 -18.61
N TYR A 94 2.12 4.26 -17.37
CA TYR A 94 2.04 3.00 -16.63
C TYR A 94 1.13 3.11 -15.40
N GLU A 95 0.27 4.12 -15.32
CA GLU A 95 -0.53 4.46 -14.12
C GLU A 95 -1.39 3.28 -13.66
N ASP A 96 -2.09 2.62 -14.57
CA ASP A 96 -2.95 1.47 -14.25
C ASP A 96 -2.11 0.28 -13.77
N TYR A 97 -0.96 0.04 -14.40
CA TYR A 97 -0.05 -1.02 -14.00
C TYR A 97 0.60 -0.73 -12.64
N LEU A 98 0.97 0.52 -12.39
CA LEU A 98 1.49 0.97 -11.09
C LEU A 98 0.44 0.78 -9.98
N ALA A 99 -0.84 1.11 -10.25
CA ALA A 99 -1.93 0.89 -9.33
C ALA A 99 -2.08 -0.59 -8.99
N LEU A 100 -2.12 -1.46 -10.00
CA LEU A 100 -2.20 -2.91 -9.84
C LEU A 100 -1.04 -3.46 -8.99
N GLN A 101 0.19 -3.01 -9.24
CA GLN A 101 1.35 -3.48 -8.46
C GLN A 101 1.35 -2.95 -7.03
N THR A 102 0.88 -1.71 -6.84
CA THR A 102 0.74 -1.11 -5.50
C THR A 102 -0.28 -1.87 -4.64
N GLU A 103 -1.42 -2.26 -5.22
CA GLU A 103 -2.44 -3.08 -4.54
C GLU A 103 -1.88 -4.42 -4.08
N GLN A 104 -0.99 -5.02 -4.86
CA GLN A 104 -0.30 -6.25 -4.55
C GLN A 104 0.87 -6.07 -3.56
N GLY A 105 1.22 -4.83 -3.23
CA GLY A 105 2.38 -4.50 -2.40
C GLY A 105 3.72 -4.74 -3.10
N LEU A 106 3.76 -4.75 -4.43
CA LEU A 106 4.98 -4.95 -5.22
C LEU A 106 5.62 -3.60 -5.59
N PRO A 107 6.96 -3.46 -5.43
CA PRO A 107 7.65 -2.18 -5.54
C PRO A 107 8.03 -1.80 -6.98
N PHE A 108 7.11 -1.93 -7.94
CA PHE A 108 7.38 -1.60 -9.35
C PHE A 108 7.77 -0.14 -9.56
N ALA A 109 7.18 0.76 -8.77
CA ALA A 109 7.48 2.19 -8.83
C ALA A 109 8.98 2.52 -8.61
N ASP A 110 9.70 1.68 -7.85
CA ASP A 110 11.13 1.85 -7.59
C ASP A 110 12.03 1.50 -8.78
N CYS A 111 11.44 1.04 -9.90
CA CYS A 111 12.16 0.51 -11.05
C CYS A 111 12.29 1.49 -12.19
N GLY A 112 11.79 2.73 -12.05
CA GLY A 112 11.97 3.79 -13.05
C GLY A 112 13.45 3.96 -13.45
N GLY A 113 13.74 3.95 -14.75
CA GLY A 113 15.10 4.07 -15.26
C GLY A 113 15.96 2.80 -15.15
N LYS A 114 15.48 1.72 -14.55
CA LYS A 114 16.23 0.45 -14.40
C LYS A 114 15.92 -0.55 -15.52
N VAL A 115 16.73 -1.58 -15.60
CA VAL A 115 16.46 -2.76 -16.43
C VAL A 115 15.72 -3.78 -15.58
N VAL A 116 14.59 -4.27 -16.07
CA VAL A 116 13.83 -5.36 -15.48
C VAL A 116 13.83 -6.57 -16.41
N CYS A 117 13.83 -7.76 -15.83
CA CYS A 117 13.66 -9.01 -16.57
C CYS A 117 12.22 -9.51 -16.36
N ARG A 118 11.46 -9.67 -17.44
CA ARG A 118 10.14 -10.29 -17.43
C ARG A 118 10.28 -11.75 -17.79
N TYR A 119 9.65 -12.62 -17.01
CA TYR A 119 9.54 -14.06 -17.23
C TYR A 119 8.06 -14.39 -17.37
N THR A 120 7.67 -14.95 -18.50
CA THR A 120 6.28 -15.34 -18.80
C THR A 120 6.16 -16.85 -18.75
N TYR A 121 5.23 -17.36 -17.93
CA TYR A 121 4.94 -18.79 -17.82
C TYR A 121 3.51 -19.09 -18.24
N ARG A 122 3.29 -20.28 -18.80
CA ARG A 122 1.94 -20.80 -19.04
C ARG A 122 1.34 -21.29 -17.74
N VAL A 123 0.13 -20.84 -17.43
CA VAL A 123 -0.64 -21.33 -16.28
C VAL A 123 -1.36 -22.61 -16.66
N THR A 124 -1.31 -23.62 -15.78
CA THR A 124 -1.94 -24.94 -16.03
C THR A 124 -3.18 -25.18 -15.18
N ASN A 125 -3.39 -24.42 -14.12
CA ASN A 125 -4.48 -24.59 -13.15
C ASN A 125 -5.45 -23.41 -13.07
N TYR A 126 -5.58 -22.62 -14.14
CA TYR A 126 -6.52 -21.50 -14.11
C TYR A 126 -7.96 -22.02 -13.92
N PRO A 127 -8.78 -21.39 -13.03
CA PRO A 127 -10.17 -21.78 -12.79
C PRO A 127 -11.00 -21.84 -14.07
N GLY A 128 -11.94 -22.77 -14.14
CA GLY A 128 -12.75 -22.99 -15.35
C GLY A 128 -12.03 -23.75 -16.46
N GLY A 129 -10.81 -24.25 -16.23
CA GLY A 129 -10.05 -25.08 -17.19
C GLY A 129 -9.51 -24.30 -18.38
N ARG A 130 -9.39 -22.97 -18.28
CA ARG A 130 -8.77 -22.11 -19.32
C ARG A 130 -7.31 -22.48 -19.51
N ARG A 131 -6.87 -22.51 -20.78
CA ARG A 131 -5.48 -22.82 -21.16
C ARG A 131 -4.75 -21.63 -21.79
N ASP A 132 -5.42 -20.51 -21.86
CA ASP A 132 -4.97 -19.25 -22.44
C ASP A 132 -4.49 -18.25 -21.39
N ALA A 133 -4.24 -18.73 -20.15
CA ALA A 133 -3.71 -17.94 -19.07
C ALA A 133 -2.19 -17.99 -19.05
N GLN A 134 -1.58 -16.85 -18.85
CA GLN A 134 -0.14 -16.67 -18.66
C GLN A 134 0.10 -15.86 -17.40
N VAL A 135 1.19 -16.14 -16.70
CA VAL A 135 1.64 -15.32 -15.58
C VAL A 135 2.99 -14.70 -15.90
N ASN A 136 3.10 -13.42 -15.65
CA ASN A 136 4.33 -12.66 -15.78
C ASN A 136 4.92 -12.38 -14.40
N LEU A 137 6.23 -12.57 -14.26
CA LEU A 137 7.01 -12.09 -13.13
C LEU A 137 8.08 -11.13 -13.64
N LEU A 138 8.14 -9.93 -13.05
CA LEU A 138 9.18 -8.96 -13.33
C LEU A 138 10.18 -8.91 -12.17
N GLN A 139 11.45 -9.06 -12.49
CA GLN A 139 12.54 -8.95 -11.54
C GLN A 139 13.43 -7.75 -11.85
N CYS A 140 13.79 -7.01 -10.81
CA CYS A 140 14.81 -5.97 -10.85
C CYS A 140 15.85 -6.27 -9.79
N ASP A 141 17.13 -6.29 -10.18
CA ASP A 141 18.24 -6.65 -9.26
C ASP A 141 18.01 -8.00 -8.54
N GLY A 142 17.35 -8.96 -9.21
CA GLY A 142 17.03 -10.28 -8.68
C GLY A 142 15.77 -10.36 -7.80
N ALA A 143 15.22 -9.22 -7.39
CA ALA A 143 13.98 -9.17 -6.60
C ALA A 143 12.75 -9.16 -7.50
N VAL A 144 11.67 -9.82 -7.08
CA VAL A 144 10.33 -9.64 -7.69
C VAL A 144 9.85 -8.23 -7.38
N VAL A 145 9.54 -7.47 -8.43
CA VAL A 145 9.10 -6.07 -8.33
C VAL A 145 7.72 -5.85 -8.92
N ALA A 146 7.27 -6.76 -9.78
CA ALA A 146 5.94 -6.76 -10.36
C ALA A 146 5.53 -8.16 -10.79
N GLY A 147 4.23 -8.36 -10.96
CA GLY A 147 3.66 -9.55 -11.55
C GLY A 147 2.19 -9.38 -11.88
N ASP A 148 1.77 -10.13 -12.86
CA ASP A 148 0.40 -10.11 -13.36
C ASP A 148 0.03 -11.45 -14.00
N VAL A 149 -1.26 -11.69 -14.11
CA VAL A 149 -1.83 -12.80 -14.87
C VAL A 149 -2.58 -12.24 -16.06
N VAL A 150 -2.22 -12.67 -17.24
CA VAL A 150 -2.85 -12.28 -18.51
C VAL A 150 -3.73 -13.41 -19.01
N LEU A 151 -4.99 -13.10 -19.25
CA LEU A 151 -5.87 -13.96 -20.03
C LEU A 151 -5.87 -13.49 -21.48
N LEU A 152 -5.61 -14.42 -22.38
CA LEU A 152 -5.64 -14.15 -23.82
C LEU A 152 -7.07 -14.38 -24.36
N GLY A 153 -7.40 -13.75 -25.49
CA GLY A 153 -8.72 -13.92 -26.15
C GLY A 153 -9.66 -12.72 -25.98
N GLU A 154 -10.91 -12.87 -26.46
CA GLU A 154 -11.88 -11.75 -26.51
C GLU A 154 -12.30 -11.25 -25.13
N ASP A 155 -12.43 -12.18 -24.15
CA ASP A 155 -12.69 -11.86 -22.73
C ASP A 155 -11.40 -11.76 -21.90
N GLY A 156 -10.33 -11.36 -22.55
CA GLY A 156 -9.00 -11.27 -21.94
C GLY A 156 -8.85 -10.09 -21.01
N GLY A 157 -7.75 -10.10 -20.22
CA GLY A 157 -7.46 -9.01 -19.29
C GLY A 157 -6.17 -9.25 -18.54
N VAL A 158 -5.76 -8.22 -17.80
CA VAL A 158 -4.59 -8.25 -16.91
C VAL A 158 -5.08 -8.17 -15.48
N PHE A 159 -4.64 -9.11 -14.65
CA PHE A 159 -5.07 -9.29 -13.26
C PHE A 159 -3.85 -9.37 -12.35
N GLY A 160 -4.05 -9.17 -11.06
CA GLY A 160 -3.00 -9.39 -10.07
C GLY A 160 -2.62 -10.86 -9.90
N LEU A 161 -1.55 -11.11 -9.15
CA LEU A 161 -1.04 -12.47 -8.87
C LEU A 161 -1.88 -13.24 -7.84
N GLU A 162 -2.90 -12.63 -7.22
CA GLU A 162 -3.77 -13.36 -6.30
C GLU A 162 -4.53 -14.46 -7.05
N PHE A 163 -4.45 -15.70 -6.54
CA PHE A 163 -5.18 -16.81 -7.15
C PHE A 163 -6.69 -16.63 -6.97
N PRO A 164 -7.51 -16.70 -8.05
CA PRO A 164 -8.95 -16.55 -7.96
C PRO A 164 -9.56 -17.64 -7.06
N LYS A 165 -10.47 -17.25 -6.19
CA LYS A 165 -11.19 -18.16 -5.26
C LYS A 165 -12.46 -18.71 -5.91
#